data_7592580f6219e3d89b9872e8b82bc492
#
_entry.id   7592580f6219e3d89b9872e8b82bc492
#
_cell.length_a   1.000
_cell.length_b   1.000
_cell.length_c   1.000
_cell.angle_alpha   90.00
_cell.angle_beta   90.00
_cell.angle_gamma   90.00
#
_symmetry.space_group_name_H-M   'P 1'
#
loop_
_entity.id
_entity.type
_entity.pdbx_description
1 polymer ?
#
loop_
_entity_poly.entity_id
_entity_poly.type
_entity_poly.pdbx_seq_one_letter_code
_entity_poly.pdbx_strand_id
1 'polypeptide(L)'
;MAIAQQAASIMGLTAPPKWADIERNMFIPYNTNAGIIPEYAQMNGSVEIKQADVVLINYPLEFRLNESQALNDLDFYARAQSPDGPAMTWAMFAIGALDLSPHGCASWTYFVYASQPYLREPYYQFSEQILDNIYANGNTNPAFPFLTGHGGFLQIPTHGFTGYRPRLDAFYLDPSIPPQLEEGVTVKGMKHHGASFNVRVTSANTTITRRRTATRKQPSGPVTVRIGSRNEMSGDYPLLPGETLVIPTRRPDLNGTDIPGNKAECKAVTTADPYVPGQFPIGAVDGSNHTQWRPHSPAPAELVVDLGVVTDINTLSMNWAKWPPLKWAVYASNDTTTAAAEEKEWTPVYAADHVDISAPWRPEDVLEVTMQIGNTTVVELGADQNRAARYVKLRVEGDRSGENAGATVAQFAIL
;
A
#
# COMPACT_ATOMS: atom_id res chain seq x y z
N MET A 1 -21.49 -17.43 7.06
CA MET A 1 -22.85 -17.75 7.57
C MET A 1 -23.77 -16.54 7.51
N ALA A 2 -23.40 -15.33 7.98
CA ALA A 2 -24.24 -14.13 7.87
C ALA A 2 -24.74 -13.82 6.46
N ILE A 3 -23.81 -13.79 5.47
CA ILE A 3 -24.16 -13.58 4.06
C ILE A 3 -25.12 -14.66 3.53
N ALA A 4 -24.92 -15.93 3.94
CA ALA A 4 -25.79 -17.03 3.50
C ALA A 4 -27.22 -16.89 4.09
N GLN A 5 -27.33 -16.44 5.34
CA GLN A 5 -28.63 -16.16 5.97
C GLN A 5 -29.34 -14.99 5.28
N GLN A 6 -28.58 -13.92 4.97
CA GLN A 6 -29.12 -12.77 4.25
C GLN A 6 -29.59 -13.16 2.84
N ALA A 7 -28.79 -13.94 2.11
CA ALA A 7 -29.16 -14.45 0.78
C ALA A 7 -30.44 -15.31 0.84
N ALA A 8 -30.55 -16.20 1.81
CA ALA A 8 -31.76 -17.00 2.02
C ALA A 8 -32.98 -16.08 2.25
N SER A 9 -32.85 -15.06 3.12
CA SER A 9 -33.91 -14.10 3.38
C SER A 9 -34.35 -13.34 2.11
N ILE A 10 -33.40 -12.88 1.30
CA ILE A 10 -33.67 -12.19 0.00
C ILE A 10 -34.42 -13.11 -0.96
N MET A 11 -34.08 -14.39 -0.95
CA MET A 11 -34.73 -15.40 -1.79
C MET A 11 -36.08 -15.91 -1.22
N GLY A 12 -36.53 -15.41 -0.09
CA GLY A 12 -37.73 -15.87 0.58
C GLY A 12 -37.60 -17.29 1.18
N LEU A 13 -36.37 -17.75 1.42
CA LEU A 13 -36.06 -19.05 2.01
C LEU A 13 -35.79 -18.93 3.51
N THR A 14 -36.13 -19.98 4.24
CA THR A 14 -35.78 -20.07 5.67
C THR A 14 -34.37 -20.64 5.82
N ALA A 15 -33.46 -19.86 6.38
CA ALA A 15 -32.11 -20.33 6.65
C ALA A 15 -32.12 -21.42 7.74
N PRO A 16 -31.34 -22.49 7.61
CA PRO A 16 -31.21 -23.50 8.65
C PRO A 16 -30.74 -22.89 9.98
N PRO A 17 -31.35 -23.19 11.13
CA PRO A 17 -30.95 -22.64 12.44
C PRO A 17 -29.48 -22.88 12.79
N LYS A 18 -28.90 -23.96 12.30
CA LYS A 18 -27.49 -24.31 12.46
C LYS A 18 -26.53 -23.22 11.88
N TRP A 19 -26.96 -22.46 10.88
CA TRP A 19 -26.13 -21.40 10.31
C TRP A 19 -25.89 -20.26 11.31
N ALA A 20 -26.93 -19.86 12.01
CA ALA A 20 -26.82 -18.85 13.07
C ALA A 20 -26.00 -19.36 14.27
N ASP A 21 -26.10 -20.66 14.56
CA ASP A 21 -25.33 -21.29 15.62
C ASP A 21 -23.82 -21.33 15.26
N ILE A 22 -23.47 -21.74 14.04
CA ILE A 22 -22.07 -21.73 13.56
C ILE A 22 -21.52 -20.31 13.57
N GLU A 23 -22.29 -19.31 13.14
CA GLU A 23 -21.84 -17.92 13.11
C GLU A 23 -21.49 -17.41 14.52
N ARG A 24 -22.33 -17.69 15.51
CA ARG A 24 -22.12 -17.25 16.90
C ARG A 24 -20.97 -17.97 17.61
N ASN A 25 -20.71 -19.22 17.25
CA ASN A 25 -19.74 -20.07 17.92
C ASN A 25 -18.47 -20.32 17.12
N MET A 26 -18.29 -19.61 15.99
CA MET A 26 -17.07 -19.69 15.21
C MET A 26 -15.89 -19.12 16.01
N PHE A 27 -14.88 -19.94 16.24
CA PHE A 27 -13.65 -19.48 16.84
C PHE A 27 -12.84 -18.68 15.81
N ILE A 28 -12.52 -17.43 16.16
CA ILE A 28 -11.62 -16.58 15.39
C ILE A 28 -10.35 -16.44 16.23
N PRO A 29 -9.21 -16.94 15.77
CA PRO A 29 -7.95 -16.80 16.50
C PRO A 29 -7.56 -15.33 16.56
N TYR A 30 -6.99 -14.89 17.67
CA TYR A 30 -6.50 -13.54 17.84
C TYR A 30 -5.19 -13.55 18.61
N ASN A 31 -4.19 -12.86 18.10
CA ASN A 31 -2.90 -12.66 18.76
C ASN A 31 -2.86 -11.27 19.39
N THR A 32 -2.80 -11.22 20.71
CA THR A 32 -2.82 -9.98 21.48
C THR A 32 -1.51 -9.21 21.43
N ASN A 33 -0.37 -9.88 21.17
CA ASN A 33 0.94 -9.24 21.15
C ASN A 33 1.13 -8.40 19.88
N ALA A 34 0.71 -8.93 18.74
CA ALA A 34 0.74 -8.23 17.46
C ALA A 34 -0.57 -7.50 17.14
N GLY A 35 -1.66 -7.78 17.85
CA GLY A 35 -2.98 -7.20 17.56
C GLY A 35 -3.57 -7.66 16.23
N ILE A 36 -3.31 -8.91 15.81
CA ILE A 36 -3.69 -9.46 14.51
C ILE A 36 -4.59 -10.69 14.62
N ILE A 37 -5.28 -11.02 13.53
CA ILE A 37 -5.89 -12.32 13.28
C ILE A 37 -4.86 -13.21 12.59
N PRO A 38 -4.36 -14.29 13.22
CA PRO A 38 -3.51 -15.25 12.52
C PRO A 38 -4.30 -16.08 11.51
N GLU A 39 -3.66 -16.57 10.45
CA GLU A 39 -4.27 -17.44 9.43
C GLU A 39 -4.89 -18.71 10.04
N TYR A 40 -4.30 -19.21 11.11
CA TYR A 40 -4.79 -20.37 11.86
C TYR A 40 -4.34 -20.30 13.33
N ALA A 41 -5.02 -21.06 14.17
CA ALA A 41 -4.65 -21.16 15.58
C ALA A 41 -3.22 -21.69 15.74
N GLN A 42 -2.44 -21.08 16.64
CA GLN A 42 -1.04 -21.42 16.91
C GLN A 42 -0.08 -21.16 15.72
N MET A 43 -0.44 -20.23 14.83
CA MET A 43 0.48 -19.74 13.82
C MET A 43 1.75 -19.19 14.48
N ASN A 44 2.89 -19.50 13.92
CA ASN A 44 4.17 -19.04 14.40
C ASN A 44 4.58 -17.77 13.60
N GLY A 45 5.36 -16.89 14.22
CA GLY A 45 5.75 -15.60 13.63
C GLY A 45 6.70 -15.70 12.44
N SER A 46 7.33 -16.85 12.22
CA SER A 46 8.23 -17.10 11.07
C SER A 46 7.52 -17.64 9.82
N VAL A 47 6.22 -17.85 9.88
CA VAL A 47 5.47 -18.39 8.74
C VAL A 47 5.51 -17.44 7.58
N GLU A 48 5.99 -17.94 6.45
CA GLU A 48 5.87 -17.25 5.17
C GLU A 48 4.50 -17.54 4.57
N ILE A 49 3.78 -16.46 4.26
CA ILE A 49 2.38 -16.54 3.80
C ILE A 49 2.34 -16.43 2.28
N LYS A 50 1.85 -17.45 1.60
CA LYS A 50 1.74 -17.44 0.14
C LYS A 50 0.71 -16.42 -0.34
N GLN A 51 -0.46 -16.38 0.31
CA GLN A 51 -1.53 -15.42 0.00
C GLN A 51 -2.21 -15.00 1.31
N ALA A 52 -2.29 -13.69 1.56
CA ALA A 52 -2.80 -13.17 2.82
C ALA A 52 -4.33 -13.17 2.85
N ASP A 53 -4.94 -14.29 3.15
CA ASP A 53 -6.40 -14.44 3.20
C ASP A 53 -7.03 -13.59 4.32
N VAL A 54 -6.32 -13.35 5.41
CA VAL A 54 -6.78 -12.47 6.51
C VAL A 54 -7.05 -11.05 6.02
N VAL A 55 -6.26 -10.50 5.11
CA VAL A 55 -6.49 -9.16 4.55
C VAL A 55 -7.83 -9.07 3.82
N LEU A 56 -8.33 -10.18 3.27
CA LEU A 56 -9.64 -10.26 2.64
C LEU A 56 -10.80 -10.09 3.63
N ILE A 57 -10.57 -10.27 4.92
CA ILE A 57 -11.57 -10.06 5.98
C ILE A 57 -12.01 -8.60 5.99
N ASN A 58 -11.08 -7.65 5.78
CA ASN A 58 -11.38 -6.23 5.64
C ASN A 58 -11.98 -5.93 4.26
N TYR A 59 -11.34 -6.37 3.20
CA TYR A 59 -11.82 -6.21 1.83
C TYR A 59 -11.55 -7.48 1.01
N PRO A 60 -12.55 -8.06 0.34
CA PRO A 60 -13.91 -7.54 0.11
C PRO A 60 -14.97 -7.98 1.12
N LEU A 61 -14.64 -8.75 2.16
CA LEU A 61 -15.62 -9.34 3.06
C LEU A 61 -16.26 -8.32 4.02
N GLU A 62 -15.61 -7.19 4.26
CA GLU A 62 -16.09 -6.11 5.14
C GLU A 62 -16.54 -6.63 6.52
N PHE A 63 -15.80 -7.60 7.06
CA PHE A 63 -16.02 -8.07 8.41
C PHE A 63 -15.67 -6.96 9.42
N ARG A 64 -16.47 -6.81 10.45
CA ARG A 64 -16.36 -5.70 11.40
C ARG A 64 -15.13 -5.82 12.31
N LEU A 65 -13.96 -5.47 11.79
CA LEU A 65 -12.77 -5.20 12.58
C LEU A 65 -12.77 -3.72 13.01
N ASN A 66 -12.10 -3.41 14.12
CA ASN A 66 -11.72 -2.02 14.36
C ASN A 66 -10.58 -1.63 13.43
N GLU A 67 -10.43 -0.33 13.13
CA GLU A 67 -9.45 0.16 12.16
C GLU A 67 -8.01 -0.19 12.55
N SER A 68 -7.67 -0.11 13.83
CA SER A 68 -6.33 -0.45 14.32
C SER A 68 -6.00 -1.93 14.10
N GLN A 69 -6.94 -2.84 14.34
CA GLN A 69 -6.74 -4.25 14.09
C GLN A 69 -6.61 -4.55 12.59
N ALA A 70 -7.48 -3.96 11.77
CA ALA A 70 -7.42 -4.14 10.32
C ALA A 70 -6.11 -3.60 9.73
N LEU A 71 -5.57 -2.49 10.27
CA LEU A 71 -4.28 -1.94 9.89
C LEU A 71 -3.14 -2.87 10.35
N ASN A 72 -3.18 -3.37 11.57
CA ASN A 72 -2.17 -4.34 12.05
C ASN A 72 -2.15 -5.60 11.19
N ASP A 73 -3.32 -6.12 10.80
CA ASP A 73 -3.40 -7.26 9.87
C ASP A 73 -2.75 -6.90 8.52
N LEU A 74 -3.09 -5.74 7.95
CA LEU A 74 -2.50 -5.27 6.69
C LEU A 74 -0.97 -5.22 6.77
N ASP A 75 -0.44 -4.59 7.81
CA ASP A 75 0.99 -4.38 8.01
C ASP A 75 1.75 -5.69 8.28
N PHE A 76 1.23 -6.52 9.17
CA PHE A 76 1.82 -7.82 9.47
C PHE A 76 1.92 -8.69 8.21
N TYR A 77 0.80 -8.83 7.50
CA TYR A 77 0.74 -9.68 6.31
C TYR A 77 1.49 -9.10 5.12
N ALA A 78 1.67 -7.78 5.01
CA ALA A 78 2.52 -7.19 3.98
C ALA A 78 3.96 -7.69 4.06
N ARG A 79 4.48 -7.87 5.28
CA ARG A 79 5.84 -8.36 5.50
C ARG A 79 5.93 -9.89 5.47
N ALA A 80 4.89 -10.59 5.89
CA ALA A 80 4.88 -12.04 5.93
C ALA A 80 4.67 -12.71 4.56
N GLN A 81 4.43 -11.91 3.50
CA GLN A 81 4.23 -12.43 2.15
C GLN A 81 5.45 -13.15 1.61
N SER A 82 5.23 -14.34 1.05
CA SER A 82 6.22 -15.03 0.25
C SER A 82 6.58 -14.22 -1.01
N PRO A 83 7.87 -14.12 -1.38
CA PRO A 83 8.29 -13.56 -2.65
C PRO A 83 7.71 -14.33 -3.86
N ASP A 84 7.33 -15.59 -3.68
CA ASP A 84 6.65 -16.43 -4.67
C ASP A 84 5.12 -16.32 -4.59
N GLY A 85 4.60 -15.35 -3.85
CA GLY A 85 3.17 -15.10 -3.69
C GLY A 85 2.49 -14.68 -5.00
N PRO A 86 1.17 -14.99 -5.17
CA PRO A 86 0.47 -14.75 -6.41
C PRO A 86 0.14 -13.26 -6.64
N ALA A 87 0.13 -12.86 -7.91
CA ALA A 87 -0.17 -11.50 -8.39
C ALA A 87 -1.49 -10.91 -7.87
N MET A 88 -2.43 -11.72 -7.41
CA MET A 88 -3.73 -11.26 -6.89
C MET A 88 -3.63 -10.57 -5.51
N THR A 89 -2.55 -10.81 -4.76
CA THR A 89 -2.41 -10.41 -3.35
C THR A 89 -2.30 -8.89 -3.21
N TRP A 90 -1.35 -8.27 -3.90
CA TRP A 90 -0.99 -6.86 -3.71
C TRP A 90 -2.09 -5.87 -4.09
N ALA A 91 -3.02 -6.27 -4.96
CA ALA A 91 -4.20 -5.46 -5.25
C ALA A 91 -5.09 -5.28 -4.01
N MET A 92 -5.24 -6.32 -3.20
CA MET A 92 -6.00 -6.25 -1.95
C MET A 92 -5.30 -5.37 -0.92
N PHE A 93 -3.97 -5.44 -0.85
CA PHE A 93 -3.17 -4.53 -0.02
C PHE A 93 -3.30 -3.07 -0.46
N ALA A 94 -3.28 -2.79 -1.78
CA ALA A 94 -3.50 -1.44 -2.28
C ALA A 94 -4.88 -0.88 -1.87
N ILE A 95 -5.94 -1.68 -2.00
CA ILE A 95 -7.30 -1.29 -1.60
C ILE A 95 -7.39 -1.12 -0.08
N GLY A 96 -6.80 -2.04 0.69
CA GLY A 96 -6.75 -1.98 2.15
C GLY A 96 -5.99 -0.75 2.64
N ALA A 97 -4.85 -0.41 2.04
CA ALA A 97 -4.07 0.77 2.39
C ALA A 97 -4.82 2.09 2.07
N LEU A 98 -5.55 2.16 0.93
CA LEU A 98 -6.43 3.30 0.61
C LEU A 98 -7.55 3.47 1.63
N ASP A 99 -7.99 2.38 2.21
CA ASP A 99 -9.08 2.35 3.18
C ASP A 99 -8.60 2.69 4.59
N LEU A 100 -7.51 2.09 5.05
CA LEU A 100 -7.09 2.02 6.44
C LEU A 100 -5.87 2.87 6.77
N SER A 101 -4.90 2.96 5.84
CA SER A 101 -3.61 3.53 6.18
C SER A 101 -3.68 5.05 6.36
N PRO A 102 -3.20 5.58 7.47
CA PRO A 102 -2.95 7.01 7.63
C PRO A 102 -1.78 7.49 6.75
N HIS A 103 -0.92 6.57 6.29
CA HIS A 103 0.28 6.85 5.49
C HIS A 103 -0.09 6.84 4.00
N GLY A 104 -0.12 7.99 3.38
CA GLY A 104 -0.68 8.21 2.07
C GLY A 104 -0.13 7.41 0.91
N CYS A 105 1.13 6.97 1.00
CA CYS A 105 1.86 6.47 -0.16
C CYS A 105 2.01 4.96 -0.22
N ALA A 106 1.83 4.24 0.87
CA ALA A 106 1.88 2.78 0.86
C ALA A 106 0.88 2.17 -0.14
N SER A 107 -0.28 2.80 -0.31
CA SER A 107 -1.27 2.39 -1.31
C SER A 107 -0.71 2.48 -2.74
N TRP A 108 0.14 3.48 -3.03
CA TRP A 108 0.83 3.56 -4.32
C TRP A 108 1.87 2.48 -4.49
N THR A 109 2.67 2.22 -3.47
CA THR A 109 3.67 1.13 -3.49
C THR A 109 3.01 -0.20 -3.80
N TYR A 110 1.90 -0.52 -3.12
CA TYR A 110 1.13 -1.74 -3.40
C TYR A 110 0.45 -1.72 -4.77
N PHE A 111 -0.02 -0.58 -5.26
CA PHE A 111 -0.55 -0.45 -6.63
C PHE A 111 0.48 -0.80 -7.69
N VAL A 112 1.71 -0.29 -7.54
CA VAL A 112 2.83 -0.61 -8.44
C VAL A 112 3.21 -2.08 -8.30
N TYR A 113 3.26 -2.60 -7.06
CA TYR A 113 3.57 -3.99 -6.80
C TYR A 113 2.50 -4.94 -7.37
N ALA A 114 1.25 -4.54 -7.33
CA ALA A 114 0.15 -5.34 -7.89
C ALA A 114 0.25 -5.55 -9.41
N SER A 115 1.17 -4.88 -10.10
CA SER A 115 1.29 -4.98 -11.56
C SER A 115 2.71 -5.24 -12.06
N GLN A 116 3.65 -4.32 -11.80
CA GLN A 116 4.95 -4.30 -12.49
C GLN A 116 5.72 -5.63 -12.47
N PRO A 117 5.88 -6.33 -11.33
CA PRO A 117 6.67 -7.56 -11.30
C PRO A 117 6.02 -8.74 -12.04
N TYR A 118 4.71 -8.65 -12.27
CA TYR A 118 3.91 -9.77 -12.80
C TYR A 118 3.58 -9.66 -14.27
N LEU A 119 3.77 -8.48 -14.89
CA LEU A 119 3.43 -8.24 -16.29
C LEU A 119 4.46 -8.88 -17.24
N ARG A 120 3.97 -9.50 -18.31
CA ARG A 120 4.79 -10.13 -19.36
C ARG A 120 4.50 -9.52 -20.72
N GLU A 121 5.54 -9.09 -21.39
CA GLU A 121 5.48 -8.63 -22.78
C GLU A 121 5.14 -9.78 -23.74
N PRO A 122 4.61 -9.51 -24.93
CA PRO A 122 4.32 -8.16 -25.49
C PRO A 122 2.91 -7.65 -25.15
N TYR A 123 2.05 -8.45 -24.52
CA TYR A 123 0.66 -8.10 -24.26
C TYR A 123 0.39 -7.66 -22.82
N TYR A 124 1.43 -7.57 -21.99
CA TYR A 124 1.34 -7.17 -20.58
C TYR A 124 0.30 -7.97 -19.78
N GLN A 125 0.24 -9.27 -20.06
CA GLN A 125 -0.59 -10.18 -19.30
C GLN A 125 0.10 -10.55 -17.98
N PHE A 126 -0.72 -10.78 -16.95
CA PHE A 126 -0.20 -11.19 -15.65
C PHE A 126 0.26 -12.65 -15.68
N SER A 127 1.46 -12.89 -15.14
CA SER A 127 1.86 -14.18 -14.60
C SER A 127 1.41 -14.28 -13.13
N GLU A 128 1.20 -15.49 -12.64
CA GLU A 128 0.87 -15.72 -11.22
C GLU A 128 2.00 -15.28 -10.29
N GLN A 129 3.25 -15.51 -10.69
CA GLN A 129 4.43 -15.24 -9.87
C GLN A 129 5.36 -14.22 -10.51
N ILE A 130 6.26 -13.66 -9.69
CA ILE A 130 7.30 -12.72 -10.15
C ILE A 130 8.26 -13.41 -11.13
N LEU A 131 8.65 -14.65 -10.82
CA LEU A 131 9.56 -15.46 -11.62
C LEU A 131 8.81 -16.63 -12.27
N ASP A 132 9.00 -16.81 -13.58
CA ASP A 132 8.42 -17.92 -14.33
C ASP A 132 9.36 -19.14 -14.40
N ASN A 133 10.62 -18.97 -14.00
CA ASN A 133 11.61 -20.04 -14.00
C ASN A 133 11.38 -20.99 -12.82
N ILE A 134 10.96 -22.20 -13.10
CA ILE A 134 10.68 -23.25 -12.11
C ILE A 134 11.85 -23.52 -11.17
N TYR A 135 13.08 -23.33 -11.61
CA TYR A 135 14.29 -23.55 -10.78
C TYR A 135 14.61 -22.38 -9.84
N ALA A 136 13.88 -21.26 -9.97
CA ALA A 136 14.11 -20.06 -9.18
C ALA A 136 12.86 -19.55 -8.43
N ASN A 137 11.73 -20.26 -8.55
CA ASN A 137 10.44 -19.85 -7.98
C ASN A 137 9.81 -20.91 -7.05
N GLY A 138 10.63 -21.66 -6.32
CA GLY A 138 10.15 -22.69 -5.41
C GLY A 138 9.63 -23.96 -6.11
N ASN A 139 10.09 -24.28 -7.33
CA ASN A 139 9.67 -25.42 -8.13
C ASN A 139 8.18 -25.41 -8.51
N THR A 140 7.63 -24.25 -8.72
CA THR A 140 6.24 -24.07 -9.13
C THR A 140 6.10 -23.75 -10.62
N ASN A 141 4.93 -24.03 -11.20
CA ASN A 141 4.60 -23.66 -12.56
C ASN A 141 3.51 -22.58 -12.51
N PRO A 142 3.86 -21.29 -12.63
CA PRO A 142 2.90 -20.20 -12.49
C PRO A 142 1.80 -20.26 -13.55
N ALA A 143 0.56 -19.97 -13.17
CA ALA A 143 -0.52 -19.82 -14.14
C ALA A 143 -0.29 -18.59 -15.02
N PHE A 144 -0.43 -18.78 -16.35
CA PHE A 144 -0.31 -17.71 -17.34
C PHE A 144 -1.30 -17.92 -18.50
N PRO A 145 -2.13 -16.92 -18.89
CA PRO A 145 -2.34 -15.66 -18.18
C PRO A 145 -3.09 -15.86 -16.84
N PHE A 146 -2.70 -15.07 -15.82
CA PHE A 146 -3.29 -15.18 -14.49
C PHE A 146 -4.48 -14.24 -14.33
N LEU A 147 -5.69 -14.73 -14.56
CA LEU A 147 -6.93 -13.93 -14.62
C LEU A 147 -7.27 -13.26 -13.28
N THR A 148 -6.96 -13.91 -12.16
CA THR A 148 -7.21 -13.34 -10.82
C THR A 148 -6.38 -12.10 -10.57
N GLY A 149 -5.12 -12.06 -11.06
CA GLY A 149 -4.28 -10.88 -11.02
C GLY A 149 -4.86 -9.71 -11.81
N HIS A 150 -5.33 -9.98 -13.06
CA HIS A 150 -6.02 -8.95 -13.86
C HIS A 150 -7.25 -8.40 -13.14
N GLY A 151 -8.10 -9.30 -12.60
CA GLY A 151 -9.34 -8.91 -11.91
C GLY A 151 -9.06 -8.14 -10.63
N GLY A 152 -8.07 -8.56 -9.83
CA GLY A 152 -7.63 -7.87 -8.63
C GLY A 152 -7.11 -6.46 -8.94
N PHE A 153 -6.22 -6.33 -9.91
CA PHE A 153 -5.68 -5.03 -10.33
C PHE A 153 -6.78 -4.05 -10.77
N LEU A 154 -7.77 -4.50 -11.56
CA LEU A 154 -8.89 -3.67 -11.99
C LEU A 154 -9.80 -3.21 -10.84
N GLN A 155 -9.75 -3.87 -9.69
CA GLN A 155 -10.49 -3.43 -8.51
C GLN A 155 -9.83 -2.21 -7.84
N ILE A 156 -8.54 -1.98 -8.01
CA ILE A 156 -7.87 -0.82 -7.40
C ILE A 156 -8.52 0.50 -7.86
N PRO A 157 -8.62 0.82 -9.16
CA PRO A 157 -9.29 2.05 -9.58
C PRO A 157 -10.79 2.06 -9.28
N THR A 158 -11.48 0.91 -9.37
CA THR A 158 -12.94 0.85 -9.25
C THR A 158 -13.42 0.76 -7.79
N HIS A 159 -12.72 0.06 -6.92
CA HIS A 159 -13.11 -0.16 -5.52
C HIS A 159 -12.14 0.51 -4.54
N GLY A 160 -10.86 0.64 -4.89
CA GLY A 160 -9.86 1.34 -4.10
C GLY A 160 -10.03 2.85 -4.18
N PHE A 161 -9.73 3.47 -5.34
CA PHE A 161 -9.75 4.94 -5.46
C PHE A 161 -11.13 5.56 -5.29
N THR A 162 -12.19 4.89 -5.73
CA THR A 162 -13.56 5.39 -5.52
C THR A 162 -14.14 5.00 -4.17
N GLY A 163 -13.53 4.04 -3.48
CA GLY A 163 -14.11 3.45 -2.25
C GLY A 163 -15.45 2.78 -2.47
N TYR A 164 -15.75 2.35 -3.72
CA TYR A 164 -17.03 1.69 -4.03
C TYR A 164 -17.17 0.38 -3.24
N ARG A 165 -18.34 0.22 -2.62
CA ARG A 165 -18.76 -1.04 -2.01
C ARG A 165 -20.16 -1.39 -2.49
N PRO A 166 -20.40 -2.63 -2.95
CA PRO A 166 -21.74 -3.07 -3.34
C PRO A 166 -22.72 -2.95 -2.17
N ARG A 167 -23.84 -2.25 -2.39
CA ARG A 167 -24.97 -2.16 -1.47
C ARG A 167 -26.27 -2.37 -2.25
N LEU A 168 -27.31 -2.83 -1.56
CA LEU A 168 -28.61 -3.03 -2.18
C LEU A 168 -29.42 -1.73 -2.31
N ASP A 169 -29.18 -0.79 -1.43
CA ASP A 169 -30.02 0.41 -1.24
C ASP A 169 -29.37 1.70 -1.74
N ALA A 170 -28.06 1.72 -1.92
CA ALA A 170 -27.35 2.92 -2.33
C ALA A 170 -26.08 2.61 -3.15
N PHE A 171 -25.71 3.57 -4.00
CA PHE A 171 -24.39 3.60 -4.65
C PHE A 171 -23.38 4.14 -3.62
N TYR A 172 -22.74 3.24 -2.88
CA TYR A 172 -21.84 3.60 -1.78
C TYR A 172 -20.45 3.92 -2.31
N LEU A 173 -19.88 5.05 -1.83
CA LEU A 173 -18.52 5.51 -2.14
C LEU A 173 -17.83 6.05 -0.89
N ASP A 174 -16.51 5.81 -0.79
CA ASP A 174 -15.63 6.45 0.21
C ASP A 174 -14.27 6.75 -0.46
N PRO A 175 -14.23 7.75 -1.35
CA PRO A 175 -13.09 7.97 -2.26
C PRO A 175 -11.82 8.42 -1.53
N SER A 176 -10.71 7.82 -1.93
CA SER A 176 -9.36 8.15 -1.48
C SER A 176 -8.36 7.92 -2.62
N ILE A 177 -7.32 8.72 -2.72
CA ILE A 177 -6.33 8.61 -3.80
C ILE A 177 -4.92 8.87 -3.26
N PRO A 178 -3.92 8.10 -3.70
CA PRO A 178 -2.54 8.35 -3.31
C PRO A 178 -2.02 9.67 -3.92
N PRO A 179 -1.12 10.39 -3.23
CA PRO A 179 -0.61 11.68 -3.68
C PRO A 179 0.15 11.63 -5.00
N GLN A 180 0.67 10.48 -5.41
CA GLN A 180 1.36 10.30 -6.70
C GLN A 180 0.44 10.42 -7.92
N LEU A 181 -0.88 10.34 -7.73
CA LEU A 181 -1.86 10.56 -8.80
C LEU A 181 -2.38 12.00 -8.78
N GLU A 182 -1.50 12.97 -9.02
CA GLU A 182 -1.80 14.41 -8.95
C GLU A 182 -2.97 14.83 -9.86
N GLU A 183 -3.01 14.31 -11.11
CA GLU A 183 -4.06 14.57 -12.07
C GLU A 183 -5.39 13.86 -11.73
N GLY A 184 -5.35 12.95 -10.77
CA GLY A 184 -6.50 12.13 -10.39
C GLY A 184 -6.85 11.05 -11.40
N VAL A 185 -7.96 10.37 -11.14
CA VAL A 185 -8.49 9.29 -11.98
C VAL A 185 -9.97 9.50 -12.27
N THR A 186 -10.43 8.97 -13.40
CA THR A 186 -11.85 8.97 -13.74
C THR A 186 -12.31 7.55 -14.06
N VAL A 187 -13.20 7.01 -13.25
CA VAL A 187 -13.89 5.74 -13.49
C VAL A 187 -15.23 6.02 -14.15
N LYS A 188 -15.39 5.56 -15.39
CA LYS A 188 -16.57 5.84 -16.21
C LYS A 188 -17.52 4.65 -16.25
N GLY A 189 -18.80 4.94 -16.15
CA GLY A 189 -19.85 3.97 -16.42
C GLY A 189 -20.11 2.97 -15.31
N MET A 190 -19.76 3.26 -14.06
CA MET A 190 -20.12 2.45 -12.90
C MET A 190 -21.63 2.27 -12.84
N LYS A 191 -22.09 1.06 -12.51
CA LYS A 191 -23.51 0.71 -12.55
C LYS A 191 -24.07 0.48 -11.15
N HIS A 192 -25.27 1.03 -10.91
CA HIS A 192 -26.06 0.72 -9.74
C HIS A 192 -27.56 0.81 -10.08
N HIS A 193 -28.30 -0.28 -9.87
CA HIS A 193 -29.74 -0.38 -10.17
C HIS A 193 -30.17 0.19 -11.53
N GLY A 194 -29.37 -0.09 -12.58
CA GLY A 194 -29.63 0.40 -13.95
C GLY A 194 -29.19 1.85 -14.19
N ALA A 195 -28.89 2.63 -13.17
CA ALA A 195 -28.24 3.93 -13.33
C ALA A 195 -26.75 3.77 -13.68
N SER A 196 -26.18 4.78 -14.31
CA SER A 196 -24.77 4.84 -14.68
C SER A 196 -24.11 6.10 -14.14
N PHE A 197 -22.96 5.95 -13.50
CA PHE A 197 -22.21 7.03 -12.87
C PHE A 197 -20.81 7.14 -13.46
N ASN A 198 -20.33 8.39 -13.58
CA ASN A 198 -18.90 8.66 -13.73
C ASN A 198 -18.39 9.23 -12.40
N VAL A 199 -17.28 8.71 -11.93
CA VAL A 199 -16.65 9.17 -10.69
C VAL A 199 -15.23 9.64 -11.03
N ARG A 200 -14.99 10.94 -10.85
CA ARG A 200 -13.68 11.56 -10.98
C ARG A 200 -13.14 11.86 -9.60
N VAL A 201 -12.03 11.25 -9.24
CA VAL A 201 -11.34 11.44 -7.97
C VAL A 201 -10.09 12.23 -8.25
N THR A 202 -9.93 13.39 -7.62
CA THR A 202 -8.70 14.19 -7.62
C THR A 202 -8.20 14.34 -6.19
N SER A 203 -7.03 14.92 -6.02
CA SER A 203 -6.45 15.16 -4.69
C SER A 203 -7.33 16.05 -3.79
N ALA A 204 -8.13 16.95 -4.35
CA ALA A 204 -8.95 17.88 -3.58
C ALA A 204 -10.41 17.42 -3.49
N ASN A 205 -11.02 17.03 -4.63
CA ASN A 205 -12.43 16.75 -4.70
C ASN A 205 -12.75 15.51 -5.52
N THR A 206 -13.83 14.85 -5.15
CA THR A 206 -14.44 13.78 -5.94
C THR A 206 -15.74 14.28 -6.54
N THR A 207 -15.85 14.15 -7.86
CA THR A 207 -17.04 14.53 -8.63
C THR A 207 -17.77 13.27 -9.08
N ILE A 208 -19.02 13.14 -8.66
CA ILE A 208 -19.88 11.98 -8.93
C ILE A 208 -21.01 12.47 -9.84
N THR A 209 -20.98 12.06 -11.11
CA THR A 209 -22.00 12.49 -12.09
C THR A 209 -22.87 11.31 -12.48
N ARG A 210 -24.16 11.41 -12.24
CA ARG A 210 -25.14 10.47 -12.79
C ARG A 210 -25.39 10.80 -14.26
N ARG A 211 -25.05 9.86 -15.14
CA ARG A 211 -25.17 10.05 -16.61
C ARG A 211 -26.64 10.09 -17.04
N ARG A 212 -26.93 10.98 -17.98
CA ARG A 212 -28.14 10.87 -18.81
C ARG A 212 -27.86 9.87 -19.91
N THR A 213 -28.65 8.83 -20.03
CA THR A 213 -28.56 7.89 -21.18
C THR A 213 -29.88 7.86 -21.91
N ALA A 214 -29.80 7.84 -23.23
CA ALA A 214 -30.97 7.79 -24.11
C ALA A 214 -31.70 6.45 -24.12
N THR A 215 -31.22 5.45 -23.36
CA THR A 215 -31.85 4.14 -23.33
C THR A 215 -33.02 4.10 -22.36
N ARG A 216 -34.18 3.64 -22.81
CA ARG A 216 -35.43 3.49 -22.04
C ARG A 216 -35.36 2.62 -20.78
N LYS A 217 -34.20 2.06 -20.48
CA LYS A 217 -34.00 1.12 -19.36
C LYS A 217 -33.39 1.75 -18.08
N GLN A 218 -33.09 3.04 -18.08
CA GLN A 218 -32.59 3.69 -16.87
C GLN A 218 -33.71 4.20 -15.98
N PRO A 219 -33.58 4.08 -14.64
CA PRO A 219 -34.54 4.67 -13.72
C PRO A 219 -34.53 6.21 -13.87
N SER A 220 -35.74 6.80 -14.08
CA SER A 220 -35.93 8.25 -14.17
C SER A 220 -35.95 8.92 -12.80
N GLY A 221 -36.30 8.18 -11.76
CA GLY A 221 -36.29 8.66 -10.36
C GLY A 221 -34.89 8.83 -9.78
N PRO A 222 -34.79 9.43 -8.59
CA PRO A 222 -33.51 9.58 -7.92
C PRO A 222 -32.89 8.22 -7.56
N VAL A 223 -31.55 8.17 -7.58
CA VAL A 223 -30.77 7.06 -7.04
C VAL A 223 -29.91 7.61 -5.93
N THR A 224 -29.96 6.97 -4.78
CA THR A 224 -29.19 7.38 -3.61
C THR A 224 -27.71 7.09 -3.81
N VAL A 225 -26.89 8.12 -3.70
CA VAL A 225 -25.43 8.03 -3.53
C VAL A 225 -25.15 8.16 -2.03
N ARG A 226 -24.55 7.16 -1.44
CA ARG A 226 -24.14 7.16 -0.02
C ARG A 226 -22.66 7.39 0.10
N ILE A 227 -22.27 8.40 0.86
CA ILE A 227 -20.88 8.74 1.14
C ILE A 227 -20.49 8.18 2.50
N GLY A 228 -19.33 7.50 2.56
CA GLY A 228 -18.81 6.83 3.75
C GLY A 228 -18.62 7.77 4.95
N SER A 229 -18.68 7.20 6.15
CA SER A 229 -18.68 7.95 7.42
C SER A 229 -17.38 8.71 7.70
N ARG A 230 -16.28 8.36 7.04
CA ARG A 230 -14.98 9.02 7.19
C ARG A 230 -14.83 10.27 6.32
N ASN A 231 -15.79 10.55 5.46
CA ASN A 231 -15.79 11.76 4.65
C ASN A 231 -16.52 12.90 5.39
N GLU A 232 -16.01 14.13 5.26
CA GLU A 232 -16.62 15.32 5.85
C GLU A 232 -18.06 15.54 5.39
N MET A 233 -18.38 15.12 4.16
CA MET A 233 -19.72 15.14 3.59
C MET A 233 -20.36 13.74 3.62
N SER A 234 -20.22 13.00 4.71
CA SER A 234 -20.89 11.71 4.83
C SER A 234 -22.42 11.85 4.84
N GLY A 235 -23.12 10.88 4.23
CA GLY A 235 -24.60 10.91 4.17
C GLY A 235 -25.16 10.39 2.85
N ASP A 236 -26.47 10.51 2.71
CA ASP A 236 -27.23 10.05 1.56
C ASP A 236 -27.67 11.22 0.69
N TYR A 237 -27.34 11.13 -0.60
CA TYR A 237 -27.58 12.15 -1.61
C TYR A 237 -28.39 11.55 -2.77
N PRO A 238 -29.68 11.91 -2.93
CA PRO A 238 -30.47 11.47 -4.07
C PRO A 238 -30.04 12.24 -5.33
N LEU A 239 -29.60 11.55 -6.38
CA LEU A 239 -29.23 12.16 -7.65
C LEU A 239 -30.23 11.77 -8.76
N LEU A 240 -30.73 12.77 -9.50
CA LEU A 240 -31.48 12.59 -10.73
C LEU A 240 -30.56 12.43 -11.95
N PRO A 241 -31.03 11.88 -13.08
CA PRO A 241 -30.24 11.78 -14.30
C PRO A 241 -29.66 13.11 -14.76
N GLY A 242 -28.35 13.21 -14.87
CA GLY A 242 -27.60 14.40 -15.26
C GLY A 242 -27.14 15.29 -14.11
N GLU A 243 -27.52 14.97 -12.89
CA GLU A 243 -27.01 15.68 -11.71
C GLU A 243 -25.61 15.21 -11.30
N THR A 244 -24.95 16.11 -10.59
CA THR A 244 -23.58 15.94 -10.11
C THR A 244 -23.49 16.29 -8.64
N LEU A 245 -22.83 15.43 -7.86
CA LEU A 245 -22.42 15.67 -6.48
C LEU A 245 -20.91 15.89 -6.46
N VAL A 246 -20.47 16.91 -5.75
CA VAL A 246 -19.03 17.16 -5.48
C VAL A 246 -18.80 17.07 -3.99
N ILE A 247 -17.84 16.25 -3.59
CA ILE A 247 -17.45 16.07 -2.20
C ILE A 247 -15.95 16.23 -2.06
N PRO A 248 -15.41 16.57 -0.88
CA PRO A 248 -13.98 16.46 -0.61
C PRO A 248 -13.49 15.02 -0.84
N THR A 249 -12.32 14.87 -1.43
CA THR A 249 -11.66 13.55 -1.45
C THR A 249 -10.98 13.32 -0.11
N ARG A 250 -11.27 12.19 0.53
CA ARG A 250 -10.57 11.79 1.74
C ARG A 250 -9.09 11.58 1.40
N ARG A 251 -8.22 12.27 2.10
CA ARG A 251 -6.78 12.11 1.98
C ARG A 251 -6.24 11.35 3.18
N PRO A 252 -5.23 10.55 2.96
CA PRO A 252 -4.39 10.09 4.03
C PRO A 252 -3.86 11.29 4.82
N ASP A 253 -3.85 11.18 6.14
CA ASP A 253 -3.27 12.22 6.98
C ASP A 253 -1.74 12.15 6.91
N LEU A 254 -1.15 12.99 6.05
CA LEU A 254 0.30 13.08 5.91
C LEU A 254 0.97 13.73 7.15
N ASN A 255 0.18 14.22 8.10
CA ASN A 255 0.70 14.72 9.37
C ASN A 255 0.70 13.64 10.47
N GLY A 256 -0.03 12.54 10.27
CA GLY A 256 -0.09 11.39 11.17
C GLY A 256 0.95 10.32 10.85
N THR A 257 2.16 10.71 10.45
CA THR A 257 3.26 9.79 10.12
C THR A 257 3.84 9.15 11.36
N ASP A 258 4.41 7.95 11.24
CA ASP A 258 5.14 7.30 12.34
C ASP A 258 6.35 8.13 12.80
N ILE A 259 6.88 8.98 11.94
CA ILE A 259 7.93 9.96 12.25
C ILE A 259 7.41 11.37 11.96
N PRO A 260 6.85 12.05 12.97
CA PRO A 260 6.32 13.40 12.80
C PRO A 260 7.38 14.36 12.24
N GLY A 261 7.02 15.11 11.21
CA GLY A 261 7.90 16.07 10.55
C GLY A 261 8.81 15.45 9.47
N ASN A 262 8.66 14.19 9.12
CA ASN A 262 9.40 13.58 8.02
C ASN A 262 9.12 14.30 6.69
N LYS A 263 10.16 14.99 6.17
CA LYS A 263 10.09 15.79 4.94
C LYS A 263 10.28 14.97 3.67
N ALA A 264 10.77 13.72 3.79
CA ALA A 264 10.95 12.79 2.68
C ALA A 264 9.67 11.99 2.35
N GLU A 265 8.71 11.95 3.27
CA GLU A 265 7.52 11.12 3.10
C GLU A 265 6.73 11.50 1.85
N CYS A 266 6.38 10.49 1.08
CA CYS A 266 5.64 10.61 -0.20
C CYS A 266 6.34 11.43 -1.27
N LYS A 267 7.59 11.79 -1.11
CA LYS A 267 8.33 12.55 -2.11
C LYS A 267 8.72 11.73 -3.32
N ALA A 268 8.96 12.41 -4.42
CA ALA A 268 9.50 11.77 -5.61
C ALA A 268 10.87 11.16 -5.30
N VAL A 269 11.04 9.91 -5.69
CA VAL A 269 12.26 9.16 -5.43
C VAL A 269 12.70 8.42 -6.69
N THR A 270 13.99 8.42 -6.95
CA THR A 270 14.59 7.77 -8.12
C THR A 270 15.84 7.00 -7.75
N THR A 271 16.16 5.99 -8.53
CA THR A 271 17.43 5.27 -8.53
C THR A 271 17.79 4.89 -9.97
N ALA A 272 19.06 4.92 -10.31
CA ALA A 272 19.58 4.34 -11.54
C ALA A 272 19.94 2.86 -11.36
N ASP A 273 20.10 2.41 -10.12
CA ASP A 273 20.53 1.06 -9.80
C ASP A 273 19.35 0.06 -9.92
N PRO A 274 19.61 -1.13 -10.47
CA PRO A 274 18.64 -2.22 -10.46
C PRO A 274 18.25 -2.59 -9.02
N TYR A 275 16.99 -2.91 -8.82
CA TYR A 275 16.45 -3.33 -7.52
C TYR A 275 15.69 -4.65 -7.61
N VAL A 276 15.50 -5.30 -6.47
CA VAL A 276 14.74 -6.55 -6.37
C VAL A 276 13.29 -6.28 -6.79
N PRO A 277 12.69 -7.08 -7.68
CA PRO A 277 11.32 -6.90 -8.12
C PRO A 277 10.34 -6.84 -6.92
N GLY A 278 9.49 -5.82 -6.91
CA GLY A 278 8.55 -5.57 -5.81
C GLY A 278 9.13 -4.73 -4.66
N GLN A 279 10.45 -4.53 -4.58
CA GLN A 279 11.10 -3.73 -3.56
C GLN A 279 11.54 -2.37 -4.13
N PHE A 280 10.54 -1.55 -4.42
CA PHE A 280 10.67 -0.30 -5.17
C PHE A 280 11.32 0.83 -4.37
N PRO A 281 11.96 1.80 -5.04
CA PRO A 281 12.51 3.00 -4.41
C PRO A 281 11.52 3.74 -3.51
N ILE A 282 10.26 3.83 -3.92
CA ILE A 282 9.21 4.50 -3.16
C ILE A 282 8.97 3.87 -1.79
N GLY A 283 9.22 2.57 -1.62
CA GLY A 283 9.09 1.88 -0.34
C GLY A 283 10.06 2.40 0.74
N ALA A 284 11.07 3.18 0.37
CA ALA A 284 11.94 3.85 1.34
C ALA A 284 11.36 5.16 1.88
N VAL A 285 10.29 5.69 1.29
CA VAL A 285 9.72 7.01 1.65
C VAL A 285 8.19 7.02 1.66
N ASP A 286 7.53 5.87 1.66
CA ASP A 286 6.08 5.77 1.58
C ASP A 286 5.36 5.79 2.95
N GLY A 287 6.10 5.95 4.03
CA GLY A 287 5.58 6.02 5.40
C GLY A 287 5.22 4.66 6.00
N SER A 288 5.49 3.54 5.32
CA SER A 288 5.26 2.19 5.85
C SER A 288 6.57 1.51 6.23
N ASN A 289 6.61 0.91 7.42
CA ASN A 289 7.73 0.05 7.83
C ASN A 289 7.66 -1.37 7.23
N HIS A 290 6.66 -1.65 6.41
CA HIS A 290 6.37 -2.99 5.87
C HIS A 290 6.59 -3.08 4.35
N THR A 291 6.93 -1.97 3.72
CA THR A 291 7.47 -1.85 2.37
C THR A 291 8.95 -1.51 2.45
N GLN A 292 9.71 -1.70 1.39
CA GLN A 292 11.14 -1.38 1.39
C GLN A 292 11.70 -1.22 -0.02
N TRP A 293 12.78 -0.45 -0.13
CA TRP A 293 13.67 -0.52 -1.27
C TRP A 293 14.80 -1.52 -1.00
N ARG A 294 15.21 -2.29 -2.02
CA ARG A 294 16.37 -3.18 -1.96
C ARG A 294 17.10 -3.20 -3.28
N PRO A 295 18.35 -2.75 -3.37
CA PRO A 295 19.18 -2.93 -4.55
C PRO A 295 19.33 -4.41 -4.92
N HIS A 296 19.45 -4.69 -6.21
CA HIS A 296 19.57 -6.07 -6.71
C HIS A 296 20.89 -6.75 -6.30
N SER A 297 21.93 -6.00 -5.97
CA SER A 297 23.24 -6.53 -5.59
C SER A 297 23.82 -5.77 -4.37
N PRO A 298 24.80 -6.37 -3.67
CA PRO A 298 25.48 -5.71 -2.56
C PRO A 298 26.48 -4.61 -2.99
N ALA A 299 26.65 -4.36 -4.28
CA ALA A 299 27.45 -3.24 -4.77
C ALA A 299 26.88 -1.91 -4.28
N PRO A 300 27.68 -0.83 -4.27
CA PRO A 300 27.17 0.49 -3.94
C PRO A 300 25.97 0.87 -4.80
N ALA A 301 24.88 1.29 -4.15
CA ALA A 301 23.65 1.71 -4.81
C ALA A 301 23.13 3.02 -4.22
N GLU A 302 22.45 3.82 -5.02
CA GLU A 302 22.05 5.18 -4.69
C GLU A 302 20.54 5.38 -4.87
N LEU A 303 19.94 6.07 -3.92
CA LEU A 303 18.54 6.49 -3.92
C LEU A 303 18.47 8.01 -3.78
N VAL A 304 17.79 8.70 -4.67
CA VAL A 304 17.66 10.17 -4.64
C VAL A 304 16.23 10.57 -4.36
N VAL A 305 16.04 11.39 -3.33
CA VAL A 305 14.75 11.98 -2.94
C VAL A 305 14.73 13.44 -3.38
N ASP A 306 13.71 13.87 -4.12
CA ASP A 306 13.42 15.29 -4.40
C ASP A 306 12.42 15.80 -3.36
N LEU A 307 12.86 16.60 -2.41
CA LEU A 307 12.01 17.20 -1.39
C LEU A 307 11.03 18.26 -1.97
N GLY A 308 11.22 18.65 -3.23
CA GLY A 308 10.41 19.63 -3.95
C GLY A 308 10.84 21.08 -3.69
N VAL A 309 11.28 21.38 -2.49
CA VAL A 309 11.77 22.68 -2.07
C VAL A 309 13.07 22.53 -1.25
N VAL A 310 13.86 23.60 -1.18
CA VAL A 310 15.04 23.64 -0.30
C VAL A 310 14.56 23.54 1.15
N THR A 311 15.08 22.57 1.87
CA THR A 311 14.61 22.17 3.21
C THR A 311 15.82 21.92 4.12
N ASP A 312 15.76 22.38 5.36
CA ASP A 312 16.78 22.10 6.36
C ASP A 312 16.81 20.62 6.73
N ILE A 313 18.02 20.06 6.84
CA ILE A 313 18.26 18.65 7.19
C ILE A 313 18.95 18.62 8.54
N ASN A 314 18.21 18.29 9.59
CA ASN A 314 18.71 18.30 10.97
C ASN A 314 18.95 16.90 11.52
N THR A 315 18.10 15.97 11.14
CA THR A 315 18.15 14.59 11.62
C THR A 315 17.88 13.64 10.47
N LEU A 316 18.59 12.52 10.44
CA LEU A 316 18.33 11.38 9.57
C LEU A 316 17.81 10.23 10.42
N SER A 317 16.64 9.69 10.07
CA SER A 317 16.10 8.52 10.73
C SER A 317 15.88 7.41 9.70
N MET A 318 16.53 6.28 9.93
CA MET A 318 16.55 5.15 9.02
C MET A 318 15.85 3.95 9.65
N ASN A 319 15.03 3.27 8.87
CA ASN A 319 14.62 1.90 9.15
C ASN A 319 15.19 1.00 8.05
N TRP A 320 16.14 0.16 8.43
CA TRP A 320 16.84 -0.76 7.53
C TRP A 320 16.08 -2.07 7.31
N ALA A 321 14.88 -2.21 7.83
CA ALA A 321 14.17 -3.48 7.86
C ALA A 321 15.05 -4.64 8.40
N LYS A 322 15.14 -5.75 7.68
CA LYS A 322 15.86 -6.96 8.13
C LYS A 322 17.37 -6.89 7.86
N TRP A 323 17.80 -6.25 6.77
CA TRP A 323 19.16 -6.33 6.25
C TRP A 323 19.85 -4.95 6.14
N PRO A 324 20.41 -4.40 7.24
CA PRO A 324 21.14 -3.14 7.20
C PRO A 324 22.35 -3.20 6.27
N PRO A 325 22.80 -2.06 5.69
CA PRO A 325 24.03 -2.00 4.93
C PRO A 325 25.28 -2.20 5.82
N LEU A 326 26.40 -2.52 5.19
CA LEU A 326 27.70 -2.47 5.83
C LEU A 326 28.22 -1.04 5.94
N LYS A 327 28.00 -0.23 4.89
CA LYS A 327 28.35 1.18 4.84
C LYS A 327 27.20 2.00 4.26
N TRP A 328 27.10 3.24 4.69
CA TRP A 328 26.13 4.16 4.14
C TRP A 328 26.57 5.60 4.20
N ALA A 329 26.06 6.42 3.30
CA ALA A 329 26.34 7.85 3.26
C ALA A 329 25.12 8.61 2.75
N VAL A 330 25.03 9.88 3.17
CA VAL A 330 24.01 10.82 2.70
C VAL A 330 24.70 12.04 2.11
N TYR A 331 24.19 12.47 0.95
CA TYR A 331 24.64 13.64 0.23
C TYR A 331 23.46 14.58 -0.04
N ALA A 332 23.74 15.86 -0.18
CA ALA A 332 22.76 16.89 -0.47
C ALA A 332 23.11 17.67 -1.72
N SER A 333 22.10 18.16 -2.45
CA SER A 333 22.29 19.02 -3.63
C SER A 333 21.15 20.03 -3.77
N ASN A 334 21.47 21.22 -4.23
CA ASN A 334 20.53 22.25 -4.67
C ASN A 334 20.55 22.44 -6.19
N ASP A 335 21.29 21.59 -6.91
CA ASP A 335 21.38 21.70 -8.37
C ASP A 335 20.05 21.29 -9.02
N THR A 336 19.38 22.28 -9.59
CA THR A 336 18.14 22.14 -10.36
C THR A 336 18.37 22.20 -11.86
N THR A 337 19.62 22.38 -12.32
CA THR A 337 19.95 22.62 -13.72
C THR A 337 20.01 21.32 -14.51
N THR A 338 20.32 20.21 -13.86
CA THR A 338 20.37 18.90 -14.49
C THR A 338 19.18 18.03 -14.05
N ALA A 339 18.54 17.35 -15.00
CA ALA A 339 17.47 16.41 -14.71
C ALA A 339 18.02 15.08 -14.15
N ALA A 340 19.19 14.65 -14.64
CA ALA A 340 19.81 13.39 -14.23
C ALA A 340 20.46 13.54 -12.85
N ALA A 341 20.10 12.65 -11.92
CA ALA A 341 20.65 12.68 -10.55
C ALA A 341 22.17 12.48 -10.51
N GLU A 342 22.70 11.72 -11.44
CA GLU A 342 24.13 11.37 -11.56
C GLU A 342 25.00 12.59 -11.92
N GLU A 343 24.44 13.57 -12.61
CA GLU A 343 25.13 14.77 -13.07
C GLU A 343 25.10 15.94 -12.07
N LYS A 344 24.36 15.80 -10.96
CA LYS A 344 24.25 16.85 -9.94
C LYS A 344 25.52 16.96 -9.11
N GLU A 345 25.85 18.20 -8.71
CA GLU A 345 26.88 18.40 -7.70
C GLU A 345 26.38 17.97 -6.31
N TRP A 346 27.09 17.04 -5.67
CA TRP A 346 26.74 16.46 -4.41
C TRP A 346 27.69 16.86 -3.28
N THR A 347 27.15 17.45 -2.22
CA THR A 347 27.89 17.76 -1.01
C THR A 347 27.67 16.67 0.05
N PRO A 348 28.70 16.08 0.63
CA PRO A 348 28.54 15.08 1.69
C PRO A 348 27.88 15.70 2.93
N VAL A 349 26.90 14.99 3.49
CA VAL A 349 26.16 15.34 4.71
C VAL A 349 26.58 14.43 5.85
N TYR A 350 26.63 13.12 5.57
CA TYR A 350 26.96 12.10 6.55
C TYR A 350 27.59 10.88 5.86
N ALA A 351 28.52 10.22 6.53
CA ALA A 351 29.03 8.93 6.08
C ALA A 351 29.47 8.07 7.28
N ALA A 352 29.22 6.78 7.19
CA ALA A 352 29.64 5.80 8.17
C ALA A 352 30.05 4.48 7.52
N ASP A 353 31.13 3.90 8.04
CA ASP A 353 31.63 2.55 7.65
C ASP A 353 30.95 1.43 8.44
N HIS A 354 29.94 1.75 9.23
CA HIS A 354 29.14 0.82 10.00
C HIS A 354 27.73 1.41 10.23
N VAL A 355 26.83 0.57 10.70
CA VAL A 355 25.47 0.97 11.06
C VAL A 355 25.28 0.82 12.55
N ASP A 356 25.03 1.91 13.23
CA ASP A 356 24.60 1.92 14.62
C ASP A 356 23.10 1.60 14.68
N ILE A 357 22.75 0.51 15.32
CA ILE A 357 21.38 0.03 15.40
C ILE A 357 20.83 0.34 16.79
N SER A 358 19.85 1.25 16.84
CA SER A 358 19.18 1.64 18.08
C SER A 358 18.04 0.67 18.48
N ALA A 359 17.39 0.05 17.50
CA ALA A 359 16.41 -1.00 17.71
C ALA A 359 16.69 -2.14 16.73
N PRO A 360 17.32 -3.24 17.19
CA PRO A 360 17.72 -4.33 16.33
C PRO A 360 16.53 -5.24 15.99
N TRP A 361 16.53 -5.77 14.78
CA TRP A 361 15.73 -6.91 14.40
C TRP A 361 16.15 -8.13 15.23
N ARG A 362 15.19 -8.81 15.86
CA ARG A 362 15.45 -9.97 16.73
C ARG A 362 14.97 -11.26 16.07
N PRO A 363 15.90 -12.10 15.57
CA PRO A 363 15.54 -13.38 14.96
C PRO A 363 14.85 -14.35 15.93
N GLU A 364 15.16 -14.27 17.23
CA GLU A 364 14.55 -15.07 18.29
C GLU A 364 13.05 -14.79 18.47
N ASP A 365 12.58 -13.60 18.09
CA ASP A 365 11.17 -13.25 18.12
C ASP A 365 10.38 -13.95 16.99
N VAL A 366 11.05 -14.72 16.16
CA VAL A 366 10.48 -15.44 15.02
C VAL A 366 9.43 -16.47 15.43
N LEU A 367 9.55 -17.05 16.62
CA LEU A 367 8.59 -18.02 17.13
C LEU A 367 7.31 -17.37 17.66
N GLU A 368 7.41 -16.14 18.14
CA GLU A 368 6.25 -15.35 18.55
C GLU A 368 5.75 -14.50 17.40
N VAL A 369 4.44 -14.39 17.29
CA VAL A 369 3.81 -13.45 16.36
C VAL A 369 3.89 -12.06 16.95
N THR A 370 4.79 -11.25 16.44
CA THR A 370 5.01 -9.86 16.88
C THR A 370 5.10 -8.92 15.69
N MET A 371 4.75 -7.65 15.91
CA MET A 371 4.99 -6.59 14.93
C MET A 371 6.46 -6.20 14.97
N GLN A 372 7.19 -6.57 13.92
CA GLN A 372 8.61 -6.24 13.80
C GLN A 372 8.78 -4.80 13.28
N ILE A 373 9.54 -3.98 13.98
CA ILE A 373 9.82 -2.60 13.57
C ILE A 373 10.95 -2.54 12.55
N GLY A 374 11.90 -3.48 12.61
CA GLY A 374 13.12 -3.48 11.80
C GLY A 374 14.32 -2.89 12.55
N ASN A 375 15.46 -2.84 11.87
CA ASN A 375 16.69 -2.25 12.41
C ASN A 375 16.66 -0.73 12.20
N THR A 376 16.73 0.06 13.26
CA THR A 376 16.63 1.53 13.17
C THR A 376 17.94 2.22 13.54
N THR A 377 18.23 3.35 12.89
CA THR A 377 19.36 4.22 13.14
C THR A 377 18.89 5.66 13.10
N VAL A 378 19.27 6.45 14.10
CA VAL A 378 19.00 7.90 14.14
C VAL A 378 20.32 8.64 14.22
N VAL A 379 20.50 9.66 13.39
CA VAL A 379 21.69 10.52 13.35
C VAL A 379 21.26 11.98 13.49
N GLU A 380 21.64 12.59 14.58
CA GLU A 380 21.54 14.03 14.78
C GLU A 380 22.71 14.73 14.07
N LEU A 381 22.39 15.62 13.14
CA LEU A 381 23.39 16.41 12.42
C LEU A 381 23.59 17.71 13.18
N GLY A 382 24.82 17.98 13.67
CA GLY A 382 25.13 19.16 14.47
C GLY A 382 24.73 20.48 13.79
N ALA A 383 24.35 21.48 14.60
CA ALA A 383 23.79 22.76 14.15
C ALA A 383 24.77 23.69 13.39
N ASP A 384 26.05 23.36 13.32
CA ASP A 384 27.10 24.24 12.81
C ASP A 384 27.23 24.30 11.28
N GLN A 385 26.41 23.57 10.54
CA GLN A 385 26.44 23.55 9.08
C GLN A 385 25.02 23.78 8.53
N ASN A 386 24.85 24.84 7.74
CA ASN A 386 23.64 25.09 6.98
C ASN A 386 23.47 23.96 5.93
N ARG A 387 22.64 22.96 6.24
CA ARG A 387 22.41 21.77 5.42
C ARG A 387 21.05 21.81 4.76
N ALA A 388 20.70 22.96 4.19
CA ALA A 388 19.46 23.08 3.44
C ALA A 388 19.66 22.56 2.01
N ALA A 389 18.82 21.62 1.59
CA ALA A 389 18.87 21.05 0.25
C ALA A 389 17.49 20.69 -0.27
N ARG A 390 17.36 20.68 -1.61
CA ARG A 390 16.19 20.14 -2.30
C ARG A 390 16.33 18.64 -2.60
N TYR A 391 17.52 18.21 -2.98
CA TYR A 391 17.76 16.80 -3.30
C TYR A 391 18.63 16.18 -2.23
N VAL A 392 18.22 14.99 -1.79
CA VAL A 392 18.96 14.20 -0.81
C VAL A 392 19.20 12.81 -1.37
N LYS A 393 20.46 12.39 -1.36
CA LYS A 393 20.89 11.11 -1.89
C LYS A 393 21.37 10.22 -0.74
N LEU A 394 20.75 9.05 -0.63
CA LEU A 394 21.22 7.94 0.20
C LEU A 394 22.07 7.00 -0.65
N ARG A 395 23.27 6.67 -0.20
CA ARG A 395 24.11 5.61 -0.74
C ARG A 395 24.28 4.51 0.26
N VAL A 396 24.05 3.27 -0.16
CA VAL A 396 24.22 2.06 0.64
C VAL A 396 25.22 1.12 -0.03
N GLU A 397 25.99 0.36 0.76
CA GLU A 397 26.96 -0.60 0.25
C GLU A 397 26.98 -1.83 1.14
N GLY A 398 26.90 -3.01 0.53
CA GLY A 398 26.88 -4.30 1.19
C GLY A 398 25.60 -4.53 1.97
N ASP A 399 25.48 -5.74 2.53
CA ASP A 399 24.43 -6.09 3.47
C ASP A 399 24.94 -7.11 4.52
N ARG A 400 24.14 -7.36 5.54
CA ARG A 400 24.47 -8.34 6.59
C ARG A 400 23.75 -9.68 6.41
N SER A 401 23.06 -9.89 5.28
CA SER A 401 22.30 -11.13 5.05
C SER A 401 23.19 -12.31 4.68
N GLY A 402 24.29 -12.05 4.00
CA GLY A 402 25.06 -13.08 3.31
C GLY A 402 24.40 -13.56 2.01
N GLU A 403 23.27 -12.98 1.61
CA GLU A 403 22.63 -13.15 0.31
C GLU A 403 23.35 -12.31 -0.74
N ASN A 404 23.16 -12.65 -2.01
CA ASN A 404 23.75 -11.88 -3.12
C ASN A 404 22.80 -10.73 -3.55
N ALA A 405 22.26 -9.99 -2.60
CA ALA A 405 21.38 -8.83 -2.82
C ALA A 405 21.86 -7.65 -1.98
N GLY A 406 21.34 -6.43 -2.20
CA GLY A 406 21.71 -5.25 -1.45
C GLY A 406 20.99 -5.14 -0.10
N ALA A 407 21.33 -4.09 0.64
CA ALA A 407 20.68 -3.73 1.90
C ALA A 407 19.22 -3.37 1.72
N THR A 408 18.39 -3.61 2.72
CA THR A 408 17.00 -3.17 2.76
C THR A 408 16.87 -1.79 3.37
N VAL A 409 15.95 -0.96 2.85
CA VAL A 409 15.60 0.37 3.38
C VAL A 409 14.08 0.48 3.41
N ALA A 410 13.47 0.29 4.59
CA ALA A 410 12.04 0.46 4.78
C ALA A 410 11.65 1.91 5.02
N GLN A 411 12.56 2.72 5.61
CA GLN A 411 12.31 4.13 5.78
C GLN A 411 13.61 4.95 5.72
N PHE A 412 13.55 6.02 4.95
CA PHE A 412 14.55 7.07 4.90
C PHE A 412 13.86 8.40 5.25
N ALA A 413 13.84 8.74 6.53
CA ALA A 413 13.21 9.95 7.02
C ALA A 413 14.22 11.08 7.18
N ILE A 414 13.81 12.29 6.79
CA ILE A 414 14.58 13.53 6.85
C ILE A 414 13.79 14.54 7.70
N LEU A 415 14.39 14.97 8.81
CA LEU A 415 13.78 15.89 9.78
C LEU A 415 14.54 17.21 9.86
#